data_175884cb0e9303c3b34521ddb7af3464
#
_entry.id   175884cb0e9303c3b34521ddb7af3464
#
_cell.length_a   1.000
_cell.length_b   1.000
_cell.length_c   1.000
_cell.angle_alpha   90.00
_cell.angle_beta   90.00
_cell.angle_gamma   90.00
#
_symmetry.space_group_name_H-M   'P 1'
#
loop_
_entity.id
_entity.type
_entity.pdbx_description
1 polymer ?
#
loop_
_entity_poly.entity_id
_entity_poly.type
_entity_poly.pdbx_seq_one_letter_code
_entity_poly.pdbx_strand_id
1 'polypeptide(L)'
;MHSIDLLGAVQSELFTRSGVDPSEVGQVVGGCVGQVGMQTMNVTRNAWLTSGLPLEVAATTVDAQCGSSQQATNLAYALVAGGVVDVAVGCGVELMSCLLYTSDAADE
;
A
#
# COMPACT_ATOMS: atom_id res chain seq x y z
N MET A 1 10.26 4.17 12.98
CA MET A 1 10.13 3.72 11.58
C MET A 1 8.91 4.37 10.95
N HIS A 2 9.04 4.84 9.74
CA HIS A 2 7.93 5.43 9.01
C HIS A 2 7.09 4.37 8.32
N SER A 3 5.78 4.62 8.22
CA SER A 3 4.86 3.74 7.50
C SER A 3 5.30 3.50 6.06
N ILE A 4 5.83 4.53 5.42
CA ILE A 4 6.32 4.46 4.05
C ILE A 4 7.49 3.47 3.94
N ASP A 5 8.43 3.53 4.87
CA ASP A 5 9.59 2.62 4.86
C ASP A 5 9.17 1.19 5.16
N LEU A 6 8.26 1.02 6.12
CA LEU A 6 7.78 -0.30 6.50
C LEU A 6 7.04 -0.97 5.34
N LEU A 7 6.09 -0.26 4.73
CA LEU A 7 5.32 -0.80 3.60
C LEU A 7 6.23 -1.02 2.39
N GLY A 8 7.14 -0.09 2.12
CA GLY A 8 8.08 -0.22 1.02
C GLY A 8 8.97 -1.45 1.14
N ALA A 9 9.43 -1.75 2.35
CA ALA A 9 10.25 -2.94 2.61
C ALA A 9 9.46 -4.21 2.30
N VAL A 10 8.18 -4.26 2.68
CA VAL A 10 7.31 -5.40 2.42
C VAL A 10 7.05 -5.54 0.92
N GLN A 11 6.78 -4.44 0.24
CA GLN A 11 6.55 -4.44 -1.21
C GLN A 11 7.77 -4.95 -1.96
N SER A 12 8.97 -4.48 -1.60
CA SER A 12 10.21 -4.92 -2.24
C SER A 12 10.50 -6.40 -1.99
N GLU A 13 10.31 -6.85 -0.76
CA GLU A 13 10.55 -8.23 -0.38
C GLU A 13 9.62 -9.20 -1.12
N LEU A 14 8.41 -8.77 -1.41
CA LEU A 14 7.44 -9.56 -2.17
C LEU A 14 8.03 -10.00 -3.51
N PHE A 15 8.69 -9.09 -4.22
CA PHE A 15 9.26 -9.39 -5.53
C PHE A 15 10.50 -10.27 -5.42
N THR A 16 11.30 -10.07 -4.37
CA THR A 16 12.45 -10.94 -4.10
C THR A 16 12.00 -12.38 -3.87
N ARG A 17 10.93 -12.57 -3.11
CA ARG A 17 10.43 -13.90 -2.77
C ARG A 17 9.65 -14.56 -3.90
N SER A 18 8.86 -13.80 -4.63
CA SER A 18 8.00 -14.35 -5.67
C SER A 18 8.72 -14.57 -6.99
N GLY A 19 9.79 -13.84 -7.23
CA GLY A 19 10.49 -13.88 -8.51
C GLY A 19 9.77 -13.13 -9.62
N VAL A 20 8.67 -12.44 -9.30
CA VAL A 20 7.94 -11.62 -10.28
C VAL A 20 8.70 -10.32 -10.50
N ASP A 21 8.82 -9.90 -11.76
CA ASP A 21 9.41 -8.62 -12.11
C ASP A 21 8.43 -7.50 -11.72
N PRO A 22 8.81 -6.56 -10.85
CA PRO A 22 7.89 -5.50 -10.43
C PRO A 22 7.39 -4.64 -11.59
N SER A 23 8.10 -4.57 -12.70
CA SER A 23 7.65 -3.81 -13.88
C SER A 23 6.45 -4.45 -14.57
N GLU A 24 6.14 -5.70 -14.27
CA GLU A 24 4.97 -6.39 -14.82
C GLU A 24 3.68 -6.06 -14.08
N VAL A 25 3.77 -5.42 -12.93
CA VAL A 25 2.61 -5.07 -12.12
C VAL A 25 1.82 -3.96 -12.80
N GLY A 26 0.53 -4.20 -13.01
CA GLY A 26 -0.36 -3.21 -13.60
C GLY A 26 -0.97 -2.25 -12.58
N GLN A 27 -1.20 -2.73 -11.37
CA GLN A 27 -1.82 -1.92 -10.32
C GLN A 27 -1.46 -2.45 -8.93
N VAL A 28 -1.18 -1.54 -8.02
CA VAL A 28 -1.02 -1.84 -6.59
C VAL A 28 -2.20 -1.24 -5.84
N VAL A 29 -2.84 -2.03 -4.99
CA VAL A 29 -3.93 -1.55 -4.12
C VAL A 29 -3.49 -1.79 -2.69
N GLY A 30 -3.43 -0.74 -1.90
CA GLY A 30 -3.03 -0.84 -0.50
C GLY A 30 -4.11 -0.35 0.44
N GLY A 31 -4.27 -1.00 1.57
CA GLY A 31 -5.23 -0.62 2.60
C GLY A 31 -4.57 0.20 3.70
N CYS A 32 -5.20 1.28 4.10
CA CYS A 32 -4.76 2.09 5.22
C CYS A 32 -5.94 2.89 5.75
N VAL A 33 -6.20 2.78 7.04
CA VAL A 33 -7.32 3.49 7.69
C VAL A 33 -6.90 4.89 8.12
N GLY A 34 -5.84 4.98 8.91
CA GLY A 34 -5.38 6.24 9.45
C GLY A 34 -4.52 7.01 8.46
N GLN A 35 -5.15 7.64 7.49
CA GLN A 35 -4.44 8.35 6.42
C GLN A 35 -4.08 9.77 6.88
N VAL A 36 -3.27 9.84 7.92
CA VAL A 36 -2.76 11.07 8.51
C VAL A 36 -1.25 10.98 8.68
N GLY A 37 -0.58 12.11 8.78
CA GLY A 37 0.88 12.16 8.95
C GLY A 37 1.59 11.43 7.80
N MET A 38 2.41 10.46 8.14
CA MET A 38 3.18 9.69 7.17
C MET A 38 2.33 8.72 6.33
N GLN A 39 1.06 8.56 6.69
CA GLN A 39 0.12 7.68 5.98
C GLN A 39 -0.85 8.44 5.09
N THR A 40 -0.63 9.74 4.91
CA THR A 40 -1.47 10.57 4.02
C THR A 40 -1.01 10.49 2.57
N MET A 41 -1.83 11.04 1.70
CA MET A 41 -1.50 11.30 0.29
C MET A 41 -1.01 10.04 -0.43
N ASN A 42 -1.80 8.99 -0.32
CA ASN A 42 -1.55 7.72 -1.02
C ASN A 42 -0.25 7.05 -0.53
N VAL A 43 -0.28 6.61 0.72
CA VAL A 43 0.86 5.95 1.34
C VAL A 43 1.36 4.74 0.52
N THR A 44 0.45 4.03 -0.14
CA THR A 44 0.79 2.88 -0.99
C THR A 44 1.72 3.28 -2.12
N ARG A 45 1.41 4.36 -2.81
CA ARG A 45 2.21 4.89 -3.90
C ARG A 45 3.54 5.44 -3.40
N ASN A 46 3.50 6.18 -2.31
CA ASN A 46 4.71 6.77 -1.72
C ASN A 46 5.70 5.69 -1.26
N ALA A 47 5.18 4.62 -0.67
CA ALA A 47 6.02 3.49 -0.26
C ALA A 47 6.68 2.82 -1.47
N TRP A 48 5.90 2.63 -2.52
CA TRP A 48 6.37 2.03 -3.78
C TRP A 48 7.53 2.83 -4.38
N LEU A 49 7.34 4.15 -4.51
CA LEU A 49 8.34 5.03 -5.10
C LEU A 49 9.59 5.18 -4.22
N THR A 50 9.41 5.30 -2.92
CA THR A 50 10.52 5.46 -1.98
C THR A 50 11.42 4.23 -1.96
N SER A 51 10.87 3.06 -2.21
CA SER A 51 11.63 1.80 -2.28
C SER A 51 12.34 1.59 -3.61
N GLY A 52 12.23 2.52 -4.55
CA GLY A 52 12.87 2.43 -5.85
C GLY A 52 12.18 1.48 -6.82
N LEU A 53 10.92 1.14 -6.56
CA LEU A 53 10.14 0.29 -7.46
C LEU A 53 9.69 1.08 -8.69
N PRO A 54 9.28 0.40 -9.78
CA PRO A 54 9.05 1.07 -11.07
C PRO A 54 8.05 2.23 -11.02
N LEU A 55 8.43 3.35 -11.60
CA LEU A 55 7.67 4.59 -11.61
C LEU A 55 6.35 4.47 -12.38
N GLU A 56 6.31 3.60 -13.37
CA GLU A 56 5.15 3.44 -14.26
C GLU A 56 3.98 2.71 -13.61
N VAL A 57 4.21 2.03 -12.49
CA VAL A 57 3.17 1.23 -11.84
C VAL A 57 2.24 2.11 -11.03
N ALA A 58 0.96 2.06 -11.34
CA ALA A 58 -0.05 2.83 -10.62
C ALA A 58 -0.34 2.19 -9.25
N ALA A 59 -0.63 3.03 -8.27
CA ALA A 59 -1.00 2.56 -6.95
C ALA A 59 -2.12 3.42 -6.37
N THR A 60 -2.98 2.81 -5.58
CA THR A 60 -4.06 3.50 -4.87
C THR A 60 -4.13 3.00 -3.43
N THR A 61 -4.66 3.84 -2.55
CA THR A 61 -4.88 3.49 -1.15
C THR A 61 -6.37 3.52 -0.87
N VAL A 62 -6.87 2.48 -0.20
CA VAL A 62 -8.29 2.35 0.11
C VAL A 62 -8.50 2.23 1.61
N ASP A 63 -9.66 2.65 2.07
CA ASP A 63 -10.06 2.58 3.47
C ASP A 63 -11.40 1.83 3.54
N ALA A 64 -11.39 0.69 4.20
CA ALA A 64 -12.57 -0.08 4.55
C ALA A 64 -12.50 -0.46 6.03
N GLN A 65 -12.06 0.49 6.84
CA GLN A 65 -11.87 0.30 8.28
C GLN A 65 -10.96 -0.90 8.55
N CYS A 66 -11.29 -1.76 9.49
CA CYS A 66 -10.49 -2.94 9.84
C CYS A 66 -10.32 -3.92 8.68
N GLY A 67 -11.14 -3.81 7.65
CA GLY A 67 -11.07 -4.65 6.46
C GLY A 67 -10.29 -4.05 5.30
N SER A 68 -9.50 -2.99 5.52
CA SER A 68 -8.87 -2.25 4.42
C SER A 68 -7.92 -3.12 3.58
N SER A 69 -7.04 -3.90 4.20
CA SER A 69 -6.14 -4.79 3.45
C SER A 69 -6.90 -5.92 2.75
N GLN A 70 -7.98 -6.43 3.37
CA GLN A 70 -8.84 -7.42 2.73
C GLN A 70 -9.51 -6.81 1.50
N GLN A 71 -10.00 -5.58 1.63
CA GLN A 71 -10.61 -4.87 0.50
C GLN A 71 -9.59 -4.63 -0.60
N ALA A 72 -8.36 -4.24 -0.25
CA ALA A 72 -7.28 -4.05 -1.21
C ALA A 72 -7.00 -5.35 -1.98
N THR A 73 -6.95 -6.48 -1.28
CA THR A 73 -6.73 -7.78 -1.89
C THR A 73 -7.89 -8.16 -2.81
N ASN A 74 -9.13 -7.92 -2.38
CA ASN A 74 -10.31 -8.17 -3.21
C ASN A 74 -10.31 -7.34 -4.48
N LEU A 75 -9.92 -6.06 -4.38
CA LEU A 75 -9.84 -5.18 -5.54
C LEU A 75 -8.73 -5.62 -6.49
N ALA A 76 -7.57 -6.01 -5.97
CA ALA A 76 -6.48 -6.53 -6.79
C ALA A 76 -6.94 -7.78 -7.55
N TYR A 77 -7.62 -8.69 -6.86
CA TYR A 77 -8.20 -9.88 -7.49
C TYR A 77 -9.18 -9.50 -8.61
N ALA A 78 -10.07 -8.56 -8.31
CA ALA A 78 -11.09 -8.14 -9.28
C ALA A 78 -10.48 -7.53 -10.54
N LEU A 79 -9.39 -6.78 -10.40
CA LEU A 79 -8.69 -6.19 -11.53
C LEU A 79 -8.10 -7.25 -12.45
N VAL A 80 -7.55 -8.31 -11.89
CA VAL A 80 -6.99 -9.41 -12.67
C VAL A 80 -8.12 -10.26 -13.27
N ALA A 81 -9.12 -10.61 -12.47
CA ALA A 81 -10.25 -11.43 -12.92
C ALA A 81 -11.07 -10.72 -14.01
N GLY A 82 -11.17 -9.39 -13.93
CA GLY A 82 -11.87 -8.59 -14.92
C GLY A 82 -11.07 -8.27 -16.16
N GLY A 83 -9.82 -8.71 -16.23
CA GLY A 83 -8.96 -8.49 -17.39
C GLY A 83 -8.41 -7.08 -17.51
N VAL A 84 -8.47 -6.27 -16.46
CA VAL A 84 -7.96 -4.89 -16.49
C VAL A 84 -6.44 -4.89 -16.45
N VAL A 85 -5.85 -5.75 -15.62
CA VAL A 85 -4.40 -5.94 -15.54
C VAL A 85 -4.09 -7.43 -15.48
N ASP A 86 -2.87 -7.81 -15.83
CA ASP A 86 -2.43 -9.21 -15.76
C ASP A 86 -1.86 -9.56 -14.38
N VAL A 87 -1.25 -8.58 -13.72
CA VAL A 87 -0.63 -8.75 -12.40
C VAL A 87 -1.03 -7.58 -11.52
N ALA A 88 -1.50 -7.87 -10.33
CA ALA A 88 -1.85 -6.85 -9.35
C ALA A 88 -1.28 -7.22 -7.98
N VAL A 89 -1.03 -6.22 -7.15
CA VAL A 89 -0.54 -6.41 -5.79
C VAL A 89 -1.56 -5.86 -4.81
N GLY A 90 -1.91 -6.67 -3.81
CA GLY A 90 -2.71 -6.23 -2.66
C GLY A 90 -1.81 -6.14 -1.43
N CYS A 91 -1.89 -5.06 -0.71
CA CYS A 91 -1.06 -4.84 0.47
C CYS A 91 -1.77 -3.92 1.48
N GLY A 92 -1.08 -3.56 2.54
CA GLY A 92 -1.61 -2.62 3.52
C GLY A 92 -0.60 -2.30 4.60
N VAL A 93 -0.83 -1.20 5.27
CA VAL A 93 -0.01 -0.77 6.39
C VAL A 93 -0.84 0.04 7.37
N GLU A 94 -0.53 -0.14 8.65
CA GLU A 94 -1.11 0.65 9.71
C GLU A 94 -0.09 0.73 10.85
N LEU A 95 0.55 1.87 10.99
CA LEU A 95 1.51 2.08 12.06
C LEU A 95 0.80 2.82 13.19
N MET A 96 0.34 2.05 14.18
CA MET A 96 -0.52 2.55 15.26
C MET A 96 0.17 3.59 16.13
N SER A 97 1.46 3.48 16.34
CA SER A 97 2.20 4.47 17.10
C SER A 97 2.15 5.85 16.44
N CYS A 98 2.15 5.89 15.12
CA CYS A 98 2.01 7.12 14.34
C CYS A 98 0.63 7.75 14.55
N LEU A 99 -0.42 6.92 14.54
CA LEU A 99 -1.79 7.36 14.77
C LEU A 99 -1.99 7.91 16.19
N LEU A 100 -1.48 7.20 17.18
CA LEU A 100 -1.59 7.61 18.58
C LEU A 100 -0.94 8.98 18.81
N TYR A 101 0.22 9.18 18.25
CA TYR A 101 0.91 10.47 18.35
C TYR A 101 0.10 11.58 17.70
N THR A 102 -0.43 11.33 16.52
CA THR A 102 -1.24 12.30 15.79
C THR A 102 -2.51 12.64 16.55
N SER A 103 -3.17 11.62 17.13
CA SER A 103 -4.38 11.81 17.91
C SER A 103 -4.12 12.65 19.16
N ASP A 104 -3.04 12.37 19.87
CA ASP A 104 -2.67 13.13 21.05
C ASP A 104 -2.41 14.59 20.70
N ALA A 105 -1.73 14.84 19.61
CA ALA A 105 -1.46 16.19 19.13
C ALA A 105 -2.76 16.92 18.77
N ALA A 106 -3.72 16.22 18.20
CA ALA A 106 -5.00 16.79 17.83
C ALA A 106 -5.88 17.12 19.04
N ASP A 107 -5.74 16.35 20.11
CA ASP A 107 -6.53 16.54 21.33
C ASP A 107 -6.02 17.71 22.18
N GLU A 108 -4.81 18.11 21.99
CA GLU A 108 -4.22 19.24 22.70
C GLU A 108 -4.61 20.58 22.08
#